data_583ad8f47834b226d740abb144dfd710
#
_entry.id   583ad8f47834b226d740abb144dfd710
#
_cell.length_a   1.000
_cell.length_b   1.000
_cell.length_c   1.000
_cell.angle_alpha   90.00
_cell.angle_beta   90.00
_cell.angle_gamma   90.00
#
_symmetry.space_group_name_H-M   'P 1'
#
loop_
_entity.id
_entity.type
_entity.pdbx_description
1 polymer ?
#
loop_
_entity_poly.entity_id
_entity_poly.type
_entity_poly.pdbx_seq_one_letter_code
_entity_poly.pdbx_strand_id
1 'polypeptide(L)'
;ETPEIFTNEELEAAGETDEELSVFSSDEVPEFNDAPDEAMAAAENEQAGEIDLTTSNKVVNGVYTISSAGDHKFICSQETGNRIVVDGANISAKDKINIYLINVSINTSVDSALRIKGNVEAAVTIHLTGTNSLITKDNVCAGLQKDNKAQLIIKTNNSDATAGILNAR
;
A
#
# COMPACT_ATOMS: atom_id res chain seq x y z
N GLU A 1 16.04 3.27 56.31
CA GLU A 1 15.01 2.29 55.90
C GLU A 1 15.43 1.67 54.56
N THR A 2 15.85 0.42 54.65
CA THR A 2 16.29 -0.41 53.51
C THR A 2 15.12 -1.23 53.02
N PRO A 3 14.93 -1.38 51.69
CA PRO A 3 13.92 -2.29 51.16
C PRO A 3 14.45 -3.72 51.13
N GLU A 4 13.61 -4.62 51.59
CA GLU A 4 13.86 -6.07 51.65
C GLU A 4 13.84 -6.71 50.28
N ILE A 5 14.85 -7.54 50.04
CA ILE A 5 15.01 -8.39 48.86
C ILE A 5 14.28 -9.69 49.15
N PHE A 6 13.25 -10.03 48.38
CA PHE A 6 12.64 -11.36 48.39
C PHE A 6 13.43 -12.30 47.49
N THR A 7 14.04 -13.29 48.13
CA THR A 7 14.69 -14.44 47.50
C THR A 7 13.65 -15.50 47.19
N ASN A 8 13.63 -15.94 45.92
CA ASN A 8 12.86 -17.10 45.48
C ASN A 8 13.65 -18.37 45.82
N GLU A 9 13.18 -19.08 46.80
CA GLU A 9 13.54 -20.50 47.03
C GLU A 9 12.30 -21.25 47.50
N GLU A 10 12.19 -22.46 47.02
CA GLU A 10 11.23 -23.53 47.35
C GLU A 10 9.90 -23.54 46.56
N LEU A 11 9.86 -24.41 45.55
CA LEU A 11 8.93 -25.55 45.51
C LEU A 11 9.43 -26.59 44.50
N GLU A 12 10.25 -27.50 45.01
CA GLU A 12 10.33 -28.86 44.45
C GLU A 12 9.24 -29.67 45.14
N ALA A 13 8.46 -30.43 44.38
CA ALA A 13 8.19 -31.84 44.60
C ALA A 13 6.92 -32.34 43.89
N ALA A 14 7.15 -33.40 43.15
CA ALA A 14 6.29 -34.57 43.02
C ALA A 14 5.13 -34.57 42.00
N GLY A 15 5.25 -35.51 41.06
CA GLY A 15 4.11 -36.10 40.40
C GLY A 15 4.42 -36.73 39.04
N GLU A 16 5.27 -37.73 39.01
CA GLU A 16 5.28 -38.72 37.91
C GLU A 16 3.95 -39.50 37.95
N THR A 17 3.23 -39.52 36.83
CA THR A 17 2.35 -40.64 36.47
C THR A 17 2.43 -40.88 34.98
N ASP A 18 3.07 -41.96 34.68
CA ASP A 18 3.06 -42.75 33.47
C ASP A 18 1.63 -43.28 33.21
N GLU A 19 1.20 -43.31 31.98
CA GLU A 19 0.18 -44.15 31.35
C GLU A 19 -0.38 -43.39 30.11
N GLU A 20 -0.42 -43.86 28.96
CA GLU A 20 -0.44 -45.12 28.23
C GLU A 20 -0.47 -44.75 26.74
N LEU A 21 0.36 -45.42 25.98
CA LEU A 21 0.26 -45.47 24.51
C LEU A 21 -1.09 -46.10 24.10
N SER A 22 -1.96 -45.36 23.47
CA SER A 22 -2.98 -45.94 22.63
C SER A 22 -2.71 -45.64 21.16
N VAL A 23 -2.26 -46.70 20.52
CA VAL A 23 -2.14 -46.87 19.07
C VAL A 23 -3.54 -46.74 18.47
N PHE A 24 -3.81 -45.68 17.75
CA PHE A 24 -4.94 -45.67 16.85
C PHE A 24 -4.47 -46.06 15.44
N SER A 25 -4.91 -47.28 15.12
CA SER A 25 -4.79 -47.92 13.82
C SER A 25 -5.42 -47.09 12.71
N SER A 26 -4.70 -47.06 11.61
CA SER A 26 -5.14 -46.68 10.30
C SER A 26 -6.49 -47.30 9.93
N ASP A 27 -7.35 -46.51 9.36
CA ASP A 27 -8.09 -46.73 8.12
C ASP A 27 -9.32 -45.79 8.13
N GLU A 28 -9.31 -44.90 7.26
CA GLU A 28 -10.35 -44.30 6.42
C GLU A 28 -10.01 -42.84 6.11
N VAL A 29 -9.39 -42.68 4.97
CA VAL A 29 -9.31 -41.39 4.29
C VAL A 29 -10.65 -41.19 3.60
N PRO A 30 -11.47 -40.22 4.00
CA PRO A 30 -12.54 -39.78 3.11
C PRO A 30 -11.92 -39.06 1.94
N GLU A 31 -12.11 -39.58 0.75
CA GLU A 31 -11.91 -38.89 -0.51
C GLU A 31 -12.72 -37.58 -0.48
N PHE A 32 -12.06 -36.47 -0.19
CA PHE A 32 -12.61 -35.17 -0.51
C PHE A 32 -12.52 -34.98 -2.01
N ASN A 33 -13.67 -35.10 -2.64
CA ASN A 33 -13.93 -34.73 -4.00
C ASN A 33 -13.49 -33.29 -4.21
N ASP A 34 -12.40 -33.16 -4.92
CA ASP A 34 -11.79 -31.94 -5.40
C ASP A 34 -12.73 -31.31 -6.43
N ALA A 35 -13.59 -30.42 -6.00
CA ALA A 35 -14.19 -29.44 -6.89
C ALA A 35 -13.26 -28.23 -6.84
N PRO A 36 -12.73 -27.75 -7.97
CA PRO A 36 -11.90 -26.56 -7.96
C PRO A 36 -12.77 -25.37 -7.59
N ASP A 37 -12.58 -24.88 -6.35
CA ASP A 37 -13.09 -23.59 -5.94
C ASP A 37 -12.21 -22.49 -6.57
N GLU A 38 -12.53 -22.15 -7.82
CA GLU A 38 -11.87 -21.08 -8.55
C GLU A 38 -12.21 -19.67 -8.04
N ALA A 39 -12.69 -19.55 -6.81
CA ALA A 39 -13.13 -18.29 -6.24
C ALA A 39 -12.20 -17.71 -5.15
N MET A 40 -11.03 -18.28 -4.88
CA MET A 40 -10.11 -17.75 -3.84
C MET A 40 -8.68 -17.46 -4.30
N ALA A 41 -8.47 -17.20 -5.57
CA ALA A 41 -7.15 -16.83 -6.10
C ALA A 41 -7.10 -15.36 -6.52
N ALA A 42 -7.52 -14.44 -5.67
CA ALA A 42 -7.33 -13.00 -5.91
C ALA A 42 -6.96 -12.23 -4.63
N ALA A 43 -6.32 -12.87 -3.68
CA ALA A 43 -5.51 -12.19 -2.68
C ALA A 43 -4.06 -12.23 -3.18
N GLU A 44 -3.81 -11.69 -4.37
CA GLU A 44 -2.46 -11.53 -4.86
C GLU A 44 -1.71 -10.57 -3.96
N ASN A 45 -0.70 -11.14 -3.33
CA ASN A 45 0.44 -10.52 -2.72
C ASN A 45 0.90 -9.28 -3.51
N GLU A 46 0.37 -8.10 -3.19
CA GLU A 46 0.79 -6.83 -3.78
C GLU A 46 2.12 -6.38 -3.20
N GLN A 47 3.11 -7.21 -3.36
CA GLN A 47 4.50 -6.85 -3.20
C GLN A 47 4.90 -5.99 -4.38
N ALA A 48 4.73 -4.66 -4.25
CA ALA A 48 5.42 -3.66 -5.07
C ALA A 48 5.39 -3.86 -6.61
N GLY A 49 4.27 -4.34 -7.16
CA GLY A 49 4.04 -4.31 -8.61
C GLY A 49 3.78 -2.88 -9.08
N GLU A 50 4.18 -2.58 -10.32
CA GLU A 50 3.80 -1.34 -10.98
C GLU A 50 2.30 -1.39 -11.32
N ILE A 51 1.59 -0.32 -10.98
CA ILE A 51 0.16 -0.18 -11.24
C ILE A 51 0.01 0.63 -12.54
N ASP A 52 -0.44 -0.03 -13.59
CA ASP A 52 -0.82 0.69 -14.81
C ASP A 52 -2.20 1.33 -14.61
N LEU A 53 -2.23 2.64 -14.49
CA LEU A 53 -3.47 3.39 -14.30
C LEU A 53 -4.46 3.23 -15.47
N THR A 54 -4.00 2.77 -16.62
CA THR A 54 -4.84 2.59 -17.80
C THR A 54 -5.68 1.32 -17.74
N THR A 55 -5.10 0.25 -17.17
CA THR A 55 -5.65 -1.11 -17.22
C THR A 55 -5.97 -1.72 -15.87
N SER A 56 -5.48 -1.13 -14.77
CA SER A 56 -5.64 -1.68 -13.41
C SER A 56 -7.12 -1.78 -13.01
N ASN A 57 -7.53 -2.94 -12.54
CA ASN A 57 -8.87 -3.18 -11.96
C ASN A 57 -9.09 -2.48 -10.60
N LYS A 58 -8.02 -1.93 -10.00
CA LYS A 58 -8.08 -1.13 -8.77
C LYS A 58 -8.47 0.33 -9.01
N VAL A 59 -8.55 0.75 -10.26
CA VAL A 59 -9.12 2.04 -10.61
C VAL A 59 -10.64 1.91 -10.60
N VAL A 60 -11.27 2.51 -9.61
CA VAL A 60 -12.72 2.49 -9.44
C VAL A 60 -13.30 3.86 -9.80
N ASN A 61 -14.23 3.91 -10.72
CA ASN A 61 -14.83 5.17 -11.19
C ASN A 61 -13.80 6.22 -11.63
N GLY A 62 -12.73 5.78 -12.31
CA GLY A 62 -11.67 6.66 -12.77
C GLY A 62 -10.72 7.16 -11.68
N VAL A 63 -10.70 6.52 -10.50
CA VAL A 63 -9.83 6.90 -9.38
C VAL A 63 -9.11 5.70 -8.81
N TYR A 64 -7.79 5.79 -8.70
CA TYR A 64 -6.99 4.93 -7.83
C TYR A 64 -6.82 5.62 -6.48
N THR A 65 -7.26 4.97 -5.39
CA THR A 65 -7.15 5.53 -4.05
C THR A 65 -6.01 4.87 -3.28
N ILE A 66 -5.01 5.67 -2.87
CA ILE A 66 -3.98 5.27 -1.92
C ILE A 66 -4.56 5.43 -0.52
N SER A 67 -4.80 4.32 0.18
CA SER A 67 -5.35 4.28 1.54
C SER A 67 -4.44 3.57 2.54
N SER A 68 -3.19 3.26 2.14
CA SER A 68 -2.16 2.64 2.97
C SER A 68 -0.83 3.37 2.86
N ALA A 69 -0.01 3.27 3.88
CA ALA A 69 1.38 3.71 3.85
C ALA A 69 2.24 2.80 2.98
N GLY A 70 3.46 3.23 2.67
CA GLY A 70 4.44 2.47 1.92
C GLY A 70 4.64 2.96 0.50
N ASP A 71 5.08 2.09 -0.37
CA ASP A 71 5.50 2.38 -1.74
C ASP A 71 4.37 2.07 -2.73
N HIS A 72 4.02 3.04 -3.56
CA HIS A 72 3.01 2.94 -4.61
C HIS A 72 3.63 3.35 -5.93
N LYS A 73 3.75 2.42 -6.89
CA LYS A 73 4.38 2.65 -8.19
C LYS A 73 3.34 2.71 -9.29
N PHE A 74 3.37 3.77 -10.07
CA PHE A 74 2.40 4.02 -11.14
C PHE A 74 3.10 4.18 -12.48
N ILE A 75 2.51 3.55 -13.48
CA ILE A 75 2.82 3.72 -14.90
C ILE A 75 1.55 4.04 -15.66
N CYS A 76 1.71 4.49 -16.90
CA CYS A 76 0.62 4.58 -17.88
C CYS A 76 1.11 3.99 -19.19
N SER A 77 0.43 2.97 -19.70
CA SER A 77 0.69 2.43 -21.05
C SER A 77 0.25 3.41 -22.15
N GLN A 78 -0.67 4.31 -21.84
CA GLN A 78 -1.13 5.43 -22.66
C GLN A 78 -1.66 6.55 -21.78
N GLU A 79 -1.91 7.74 -22.36
CA GLU A 79 -2.57 8.83 -21.64
C GLU A 79 -3.94 8.38 -21.12
N THR A 80 -4.26 8.72 -19.88
CA THR A 80 -5.50 8.32 -19.22
C THR A 80 -6.19 9.48 -18.50
N GLY A 81 -7.52 9.41 -18.36
CA GLY A 81 -8.30 10.29 -17.48
C GLY A 81 -8.36 9.78 -16.03
N ASN A 82 -7.83 8.59 -15.75
CA ASN A 82 -7.84 8.02 -14.40
C ASN A 82 -6.89 8.80 -13.49
N ARG A 83 -7.31 9.04 -12.26
CA ARG A 83 -6.66 9.92 -11.29
C ARG A 83 -6.10 9.14 -10.10
N ILE A 84 -5.16 9.76 -9.40
CA ILE A 84 -4.63 9.26 -8.14
C ILE A 84 -5.13 10.14 -6.99
N VAL A 85 -5.69 9.52 -5.96
CA VAL A 85 -6.11 10.21 -4.74
C VAL A 85 -5.46 9.56 -3.54
N VAL A 86 -4.77 10.36 -2.71
CA VAL A 86 -4.27 9.92 -1.42
C VAL A 86 -5.31 10.25 -0.35
N ASP A 87 -5.78 9.22 0.35
CA ASP A 87 -6.76 9.32 1.44
C ASP A 87 -6.15 8.83 2.75
N GLY A 88 -6.05 9.72 3.73
CA GLY A 88 -5.37 9.47 5.00
C GLY A 88 -6.21 8.73 6.05
N ALA A 89 -7.44 8.29 5.73
CA ALA A 89 -8.35 7.74 6.73
C ALA A 89 -7.76 6.60 7.58
N ASN A 90 -6.81 5.83 7.01
CA ASN A 90 -6.16 4.69 7.68
C ASN A 90 -4.64 4.83 7.76
N ILE A 91 -4.08 6.04 7.60
CA ILE A 91 -2.65 6.29 7.57
C ILE A 91 -2.25 7.18 8.74
N SER A 92 -1.32 6.72 9.56
CA SER A 92 -0.82 7.47 10.72
C SER A 92 0.11 8.61 10.30
N ALA A 93 0.16 9.68 11.07
CA ALA A 93 1.10 10.81 10.88
C ALA A 93 2.59 10.39 10.92
N LYS A 94 2.90 9.24 11.55
CA LYS A 94 4.27 8.71 11.62
C LYS A 94 4.66 7.89 10.39
N ASP A 95 3.69 7.52 9.59
CA ASP A 95 3.90 6.73 8.39
C ASP A 95 4.49 7.58 7.26
N LYS A 96 4.92 6.92 6.21
CA LYS A 96 5.42 7.55 5.00
C LYS A 96 4.69 6.98 3.79
N ILE A 97 4.38 7.83 2.86
CA ILE A 97 3.78 7.46 1.58
C ILE A 97 4.78 7.83 0.50
N ASN A 98 5.27 6.85 -0.25
CA ASN A 98 6.13 7.08 -1.39
C ASN A 98 5.35 6.78 -2.67
N ILE A 99 5.24 7.76 -3.53
CA ILE A 99 4.55 7.67 -4.82
C ILE A 99 5.61 7.73 -5.92
N TYR A 100 5.76 6.66 -6.67
CA TYR A 100 6.67 6.60 -7.81
C TYR A 100 5.87 6.80 -9.08
N LEU A 101 6.16 7.88 -9.80
CA LEU A 101 5.59 8.17 -11.11
C LEU A 101 6.63 7.85 -12.18
N ILE A 102 6.32 6.88 -13.04
CA ILE A 102 7.22 6.38 -14.07
C ILE A 102 6.55 6.54 -15.44
N ASN A 103 6.89 7.61 -16.16
CA ASN A 103 6.26 7.97 -17.43
C ASN A 103 4.72 8.03 -17.35
N VAL A 104 4.21 8.59 -16.26
CA VAL A 104 2.77 8.73 -16.02
C VAL A 104 2.20 9.89 -16.84
N SER A 105 1.12 9.66 -17.57
CA SER A 105 0.38 10.68 -18.29
C SER A 105 -1.10 10.66 -17.93
N ILE A 106 -1.52 11.61 -17.12
CA ILE A 106 -2.91 11.82 -16.71
C ILE A 106 -3.42 13.13 -17.31
N ASN A 107 -4.56 13.07 -18.00
CA ASN A 107 -5.25 14.22 -18.56
C ASN A 107 -6.74 14.09 -18.24
N THR A 108 -7.14 14.61 -17.11
CA THR A 108 -8.51 14.50 -16.59
C THR A 108 -9.34 15.76 -16.93
N SER A 109 -10.65 15.58 -16.97
CA SER A 109 -11.60 16.70 -17.09
C SER A 109 -12.38 16.97 -15.80
N VAL A 110 -12.10 16.18 -14.77
CA VAL A 110 -12.77 16.29 -13.47
C VAL A 110 -11.74 16.25 -12.36
N ASP A 111 -11.74 17.24 -11.47
CA ASP A 111 -10.85 17.31 -10.30
C ASP A 111 -9.34 17.23 -10.67
N SER A 112 -8.48 17.08 -9.70
CA SER A 112 -7.02 17.03 -9.88
C SER A 112 -6.53 15.67 -10.38
N ALA A 113 -5.49 15.63 -11.19
CA ALA A 113 -4.88 14.40 -11.68
C ALA A 113 -4.23 13.60 -10.54
N LEU A 114 -3.57 14.28 -9.60
CA LEU A 114 -3.12 13.72 -8.33
C LEU A 114 -3.56 14.64 -7.20
N ARG A 115 -4.32 14.10 -6.25
CA ARG A 115 -4.80 14.85 -5.09
C ARG A 115 -4.37 14.21 -3.77
N ILE A 116 -3.81 15.00 -2.87
CA ILE A 116 -3.53 14.62 -1.49
C ILE A 116 -4.57 15.30 -0.61
N LYS A 117 -5.51 14.51 -0.05
CA LYS A 117 -6.63 15.01 0.74
C LYS A 117 -6.19 15.67 2.04
N GLY A 118 -7.04 16.53 2.58
CA GLY A 118 -6.80 17.27 3.82
C GLY A 118 -6.64 16.39 5.07
N ASN A 119 -7.16 15.16 5.05
CA ASN A 119 -7.04 14.19 6.14
C ASN A 119 -5.73 13.37 6.14
N VAL A 120 -4.84 13.60 5.18
CA VAL A 120 -3.53 12.95 5.15
C VAL A 120 -2.59 13.67 6.10
N GLU A 121 -2.16 13.02 7.16
CA GLU A 121 -1.19 13.54 8.14
C GLU A 121 0.24 13.04 7.89
N ALA A 122 0.38 11.95 7.17
CA ALA A 122 1.65 11.34 6.81
C ALA A 122 2.44 12.22 5.83
N ALA A 123 3.76 12.16 5.90
CA ALA A 123 4.64 12.76 4.91
C ALA A 123 4.53 12.02 3.57
N VAL A 124 4.37 12.77 2.47
CA VAL A 124 4.26 12.23 1.12
C VAL A 124 5.51 12.58 0.33
N THR A 125 6.12 11.59 -0.30
CA THR A 125 7.24 11.79 -1.23
C THR A 125 6.86 11.30 -2.62
N ILE A 126 6.99 12.17 -3.62
CA ILE A 126 6.80 11.82 -5.03
C ILE A 126 8.17 11.65 -5.66
N HIS A 127 8.42 10.45 -6.19
CA HIS A 127 9.62 10.10 -6.92
C HIS A 127 9.31 10.10 -8.41
N LEU A 128 10.10 10.82 -9.20
CA LEU A 128 9.89 10.97 -10.63
C LEU A 128 10.94 10.19 -11.42
N THR A 129 10.48 9.42 -12.40
CA THR A 129 11.30 8.75 -13.41
C THR A 129 10.71 9.03 -14.79
N GLY A 130 11.54 9.47 -15.73
CA GLY A 130 11.11 9.83 -17.09
C GLY A 130 10.19 11.06 -17.11
N THR A 131 9.31 11.16 -18.10
CA THR A 131 8.43 12.32 -18.30
C THR A 131 7.04 12.04 -17.72
N ASN A 132 6.64 12.83 -16.74
CA ASN A 132 5.35 12.71 -16.09
C ASN A 132 4.50 13.96 -16.35
N SER A 133 3.24 13.73 -16.65
CA SER A 133 2.26 14.78 -16.97
C SER A 133 1.00 14.59 -16.13
N LEU A 134 0.68 15.59 -15.31
CA LEU A 134 -0.51 15.64 -14.47
C LEU A 134 -1.34 16.85 -14.88
N ILE A 135 -2.31 16.64 -15.74
CA ILE A 135 -3.10 17.72 -16.32
C ILE A 135 -4.55 17.60 -15.89
N THR A 136 -5.15 18.71 -15.49
CA THR A 136 -6.60 18.81 -15.36
C THR A 136 -7.13 19.91 -16.30
N LYS A 137 -8.29 19.65 -16.88
CA LYS A 137 -9.07 20.64 -17.63
C LYS A 137 -10.10 21.35 -16.74
N ASP A 138 -10.17 20.96 -15.47
CA ASP A 138 -10.99 21.62 -14.48
C ASP A 138 -10.36 22.96 -14.10
N ASN A 139 -11.09 24.05 -14.29
CA ASN A 139 -10.59 25.41 -14.06
C ASN A 139 -10.42 25.76 -12.56
N VAL A 140 -10.90 24.91 -11.64
CA VAL A 140 -10.83 25.15 -10.20
C VAL A 140 -9.84 24.20 -9.48
N CYS A 141 -9.26 23.26 -10.22
CA CYS A 141 -8.32 22.27 -9.68
C CYS A 141 -6.94 22.42 -10.30
N ALA A 142 -5.92 21.92 -9.62
CA ALA A 142 -4.55 21.83 -10.13
C ALA A 142 -4.22 20.41 -10.56
N GLY A 143 -3.33 20.21 -11.52
CA GLY A 143 -2.89 18.88 -11.91
C GLY A 143 -2.34 18.07 -10.73
N LEU A 144 -1.56 18.73 -9.86
CA LEU A 144 -1.15 18.23 -8.56
C LEU A 144 -1.73 19.13 -7.47
N GLN A 145 -2.64 18.61 -6.67
CA GLN A 145 -3.30 19.34 -5.58
C GLN A 145 -2.99 18.72 -4.23
N LYS A 146 -2.66 19.58 -3.27
CA LYS A 146 -2.37 19.19 -1.88
C LYS A 146 -3.23 20.01 -0.94
N ASP A 147 -4.18 19.35 -0.27
CA ASP A 147 -5.12 20.00 0.65
C ASP A 147 -4.68 19.89 2.12
N ASN A 148 -3.70 19.04 2.41
CA ASN A 148 -3.22 18.78 3.78
C ASN A 148 -2.11 19.75 4.22
N LYS A 149 -1.73 19.67 5.51
CA LYS A 149 -0.59 20.42 6.10
C LYS A 149 0.69 19.59 6.18
N ALA A 150 0.65 18.27 5.93
CA ALA A 150 1.81 17.41 6.01
C ALA A 150 2.86 17.76 4.94
N GLN A 151 4.07 17.30 5.14
CA GLN A 151 5.17 17.55 4.22
C GLN A 151 4.93 16.86 2.87
N LEU A 152 5.18 17.57 1.78
CA LEU A 152 5.30 17.02 0.43
C LEU A 152 6.71 17.24 -0.08
N ILE A 153 7.35 16.16 -0.50
CA ILE A 153 8.67 16.17 -1.15
C ILE A 153 8.49 15.66 -2.57
N ILE A 154 9.04 16.39 -3.54
CA ILE A 154 9.11 15.93 -4.93
C ILE A 154 10.59 15.81 -5.30
N LYS A 155 11.01 14.66 -5.78
CA LYS A 155 12.40 14.39 -6.14
C LYS A 155 12.51 13.50 -7.36
N THR A 156 13.59 13.65 -8.08
CA THR A 156 13.97 12.74 -9.17
C THR A 156 14.64 11.50 -8.59
N ASN A 157 14.45 10.36 -9.21
CA ASN A 157 15.17 9.14 -8.87
C ASN A 157 16.55 9.20 -9.57
N ASN A 158 17.61 9.52 -8.80
CA ASN A 158 18.94 9.78 -9.36
C ASN A 158 19.72 8.52 -9.77
N SER A 159 19.12 7.33 -9.67
CA SER A 159 19.82 6.09 -10.04
C SER A 159 19.81 5.79 -11.54
N ASP A 160 18.99 6.48 -12.33
CA ASP A 160 18.88 6.28 -13.77
C ASP A 160 19.21 7.55 -14.53
N ALA A 161 19.83 7.39 -15.71
CA ALA A 161 20.25 8.48 -16.60
C ALA A 161 19.12 9.38 -17.13
N THR A 162 17.87 9.08 -16.81
CA THR A 162 16.68 9.86 -17.15
C THR A 162 16.23 10.68 -15.94
N ALA A 163 16.60 11.95 -15.90
CA ALA A 163 16.05 12.89 -14.94
C ALA A 163 14.51 12.89 -15.01
N GLY A 164 13.86 12.75 -13.87
CA GLY A 164 12.40 12.79 -13.80
C GLY A 164 11.88 14.20 -14.05
N ILE A 165 10.93 14.34 -14.97
CA ILE A 165 10.26 15.59 -15.32
C ILE A 165 8.83 15.51 -14.82
N LEU A 166 8.33 16.59 -14.24
CA LEU A 166 6.92 16.75 -13.87
C LEU A 166 6.34 18.01 -14.56
N ASN A 167 5.32 17.79 -15.36
CA ASN A 167 4.47 18.85 -15.90
C ASN A 167 3.10 18.77 -15.21
N ALA A 168 2.79 19.69 -14.33
CA ALA A 168 1.53 19.74 -13.58
C ALA A 168 0.80 21.08 -13.86
N ARG A 169 -0.45 21.01 -14.36
CA ARG A 169 -1.27 22.20 -14.68
C ARG A 169 -2.76 21.90 -14.58
#